data_c686ef59ba4b071fde87a3223d6a145c
#
_entry.id   c686ef59ba4b071fde87a3223d6a145c
#
_cell.length_a   1.000
_cell.length_b   1.000
_cell.length_c   1.000
_cell.angle_alpha   90.00
_cell.angle_beta   90.00
_cell.angle_gamma   90.00
#
_symmetry.space_group_name_H-M   'P 1'
#
loop_
_entity.id
_entity.type
_entity.pdbx_description
1 polymer ?
#
loop_
_entity_poly.entity_id
_entity_poly.type
_entity_poly.pdbx_seq_one_letter_code
_entity_poly.pdbx_strand_id
1 'polypeptide(L)'
;MSDIIQLLPDSVANLIAAGEVIQRPASVIKELVENSVDAGATRIDVAVVDAGRTSILVIDDGKGMSETDARLSFERHATSKIRQADDLFDLHTMGFRGEALASIAAVAQVTLKSRLATEEVGTQLVISGSKIESQEPCSCPQGSSFSINNLFYNVPARRKFLKSNSTELNNILTAFERIVLVNPQITFTLQSNGTELMNLRAANLRQRIIDVFGKRLNQDLLPVNVDTTMCKITGFVGKPESARKKGAHQFFFVNDRYMKHPYFNKAVMTAFERMVPQGEQVPYFLYFTVAPGDIDVNIHPTKTEIKFENEQAIWQILSAAVKESLGMYNDVPTIDFDTEDKPDIPVYNPEMFPKATAPKISVDPNYNPFKAHGGSGSRTSAPVDQRWEDLYEGLSDAPQDEEPDLFESLQTEESGQTNIIAEKSPTHYQYKGKYIMTAVKSGLMIIDQHRAHVRVLYEQYLAQLAAHENHSQKVLFPEVVQFPASDDVILNKLLPQVKAFGFELEDLGRGSYAVNAVPAGLDGLNPVSLIRDMVEAAKESGVSAIDEINKSLALSMARAAAIPVGQVLGNDEMEGLVNNLFGCSNVNYTPDGKNVLCILQQREIEQLLG
;
A
#
# COMPACT_ATOMS: atom_id res chain seq x y z
N MET A 1 -5.09 30.00 -56.62
CA MET A 1 -5.28 28.98 -55.57
C MET A 1 -5.46 29.75 -54.29
N SER A 2 -6.55 29.56 -53.55
CA SER A 2 -6.73 30.20 -52.24
C SER A 2 -5.81 29.49 -51.26
N ASP A 3 -5.12 30.25 -50.39
CA ASP A 3 -4.26 29.73 -49.35
C ASP A 3 -5.07 28.81 -48.42
N ILE A 4 -4.56 27.59 -48.19
CA ILE A 4 -5.25 26.56 -47.43
C ILE A 4 -5.00 26.74 -45.91
N ILE A 5 -3.85 27.32 -45.56
CA ILE A 5 -3.45 27.57 -44.16
C ILE A 5 -4.06 28.90 -43.71
N GLN A 6 -4.85 28.85 -42.61
CA GLN A 6 -5.46 30.03 -42.01
C GLN A 6 -5.14 30.09 -40.50
N LEU A 7 -5.02 31.33 -40.00
CA LEU A 7 -4.85 31.55 -38.54
C LEU A 7 -6.18 31.22 -37.85
N LEU A 8 -6.09 30.41 -36.81
CA LEU A 8 -7.27 30.07 -36.02
C LEU A 8 -7.74 31.27 -35.19
N PRO A 9 -9.06 31.46 -35.01
CA PRO A 9 -9.57 32.41 -34.02
C PRO A 9 -9.06 32.08 -32.61
N ASP A 10 -8.76 33.11 -31.79
CA ASP A 10 -8.23 32.97 -30.45
C ASP A 10 -9.07 32.03 -29.55
N SER A 11 -10.39 32.06 -29.69
CA SER A 11 -11.31 31.18 -28.95
C SER A 11 -11.08 29.68 -29.27
N VAL A 12 -10.79 29.37 -30.55
CA VAL A 12 -10.50 27.98 -30.97
C VAL A 12 -9.11 27.58 -30.55
N ALA A 13 -8.12 28.45 -30.68
CA ALA A 13 -6.75 28.21 -30.21
C ALA A 13 -6.72 27.99 -28.71
N ASN A 14 -7.50 28.77 -27.93
CA ASN A 14 -7.63 28.59 -26.46
C ASN A 14 -8.28 27.27 -26.10
N LEU A 15 -9.29 26.80 -26.82
CA LEU A 15 -9.93 25.50 -26.59
C LEU A 15 -8.99 24.32 -26.89
N ILE A 16 -8.14 24.42 -27.91
CA ILE A 16 -7.13 23.40 -28.25
C ILE A 16 -6.10 23.33 -27.14
N ALA A 17 -5.50 24.46 -26.74
CA ALA A 17 -4.51 24.53 -25.68
C ALA A 17 -5.07 24.10 -24.32
N ALA A 18 -6.31 24.53 -24.00
CA ALA A 18 -6.99 24.06 -22.78
C ALA A 18 -7.14 22.54 -22.76
N GLY A 19 -7.13 21.88 -23.92
CA GLY A 19 -7.19 20.44 -24.04
C GLY A 19 -5.96 19.71 -23.58
N GLU A 20 -4.83 20.32 -23.68
CA GLU A 20 -3.55 19.74 -23.26
C GLU A 20 -3.30 19.96 -21.77
N VAL A 21 -3.75 21.10 -21.24
CA VAL A 21 -3.50 21.50 -19.84
C VAL A 21 -4.60 20.97 -18.91
N ILE A 22 -5.88 21.20 -19.25
CA ILE A 22 -7.03 20.88 -18.40
C ILE A 22 -7.77 19.66 -18.96
N GLN A 23 -7.40 18.49 -18.46
CA GLN A 23 -8.02 17.23 -18.87
C GLN A 23 -9.12 16.77 -17.92
N ARG A 24 -9.03 17.11 -16.64
CA ARG A 24 -9.89 16.64 -15.53
C ARG A 24 -10.07 17.72 -14.46
N PRO A 25 -11.06 17.59 -13.55
CA PRO A 25 -11.20 18.46 -12.38
C PRO A 25 -9.92 18.52 -11.51
N ALA A 26 -9.23 17.40 -11.35
CA ALA A 26 -7.96 17.32 -10.61
C ALA A 26 -6.87 18.25 -11.21
N SER A 27 -6.86 18.45 -12.55
CA SER A 27 -5.91 19.38 -13.20
C SER A 27 -6.19 20.83 -12.80
N VAL A 28 -7.47 21.21 -12.71
CA VAL A 28 -7.88 22.57 -12.28
C VAL A 28 -7.41 22.82 -10.85
N ILE A 29 -7.71 21.89 -9.94
CA ILE A 29 -7.34 22.01 -8.51
C ILE A 29 -5.82 22.08 -8.37
N LYS A 30 -5.09 21.21 -9.07
CA LYS A 30 -3.63 21.22 -9.07
C LYS A 30 -3.07 22.60 -9.42
N GLU A 31 -3.46 23.14 -10.57
CA GLU A 31 -2.95 24.44 -11.06
C GLU A 31 -3.35 25.60 -10.14
N LEU A 32 -4.58 25.62 -9.61
CA LEU A 32 -5.02 26.69 -8.69
C LEU A 32 -4.30 26.62 -7.34
N VAL A 33 -4.18 25.44 -6.75
CA VAL A 33 -3.50 25.28 -5.46
C VAL A 33 -2.00 25.57 -5.59
N GLU A 34 -1.33 25.13 -6.67
CA GLU A 34 0.06 25.48 -6.96
C GLU A 34 0.23 27.00 -7.12
N ASN A 35 -0.72 27.70 -7.74
CA ASN A 35 -0.70 29.15 -7.83
C ASN A 35 -0.86 29.84 -6.48
N SER A 36 -1.72 29.30 -5.61
CA SER A 36 -1.90 29.81 -4.24
C SER A 36 -0.63 29.63 -3.40
N VAL A 37 0.07 28.49 -3.54
CA VAL A 37 1.39 28.24 -2.92
C VAL A 37 2.42 29.27 -3.42
N ASP A 38 2.51 29.47 -4.74
CA ASP A 38 3.41 30.44 -5.37
C ASP A 38 3.06 31.90 -4.97
N ALA A 39 1.79 32.17 -4.60
CA ALA A 39 1.36 33.45 -4.06
C ALA A 39 1.74 33.68 -2.59
N GLY A 40 2.40 32.70 -1.95
CA GLY A 40 2.84 32.77 -0.56
C GLY A 40 1.69 32.61 0.44
N ALA A 41 0.64 31.87 0.09
CA ALA A 41 -0.47 31.61 0.98
C ALA A 41 -0.03 30.81 2.22
N THR A 42 -0.61 31.13 3.37
CA THR A 42 -0.45 30.37 4.63
C THR A 42 -1.63 29.45 4.89
N ARG A 43 -2.74 29.72 4.24
CA ARG A 43 -3.97 28.90 4.29
C ARG A 43 -4.60 28.79 2.91
N ILE A 44 -4.97 27.58 2.54
CA ILE A 44 -5.65 27.27 1.27
C ILE A 44 -6.84 26.36 1.56
N ASP A 45 -8.05 26.87 1.24
CA ASP A 45 -9.30 26.15 1.42
C ASP A 45 -9.84 25.72 0.04
N VAL A 46 -10.12 24.43 -0.12
CA VAL A 46 -10.65 23.85 -1.37
C VAL A 46 -12.00 23.22 -1.10
N ALA A 47 -13.01 23.56 -1.90
CA ALA A 47 -14.31 22.90 -1.85
C ALA A 47 -14.74 22.46 -3.25
N VAL A 48 -15.27 21.24 -3.35
CA VAL A 48 -15.74 20.68 -4.63
C VAL A 48 -17.17 20.16 -4.49
N VAL A 49 -17.95 20.35 -5.57
CA VAL A 49 -19.29 19.77 -5.69
C VAL A 49 -19.30 18.83 -6.89
N ASP A 50 -19.89 17.64 -6.73
CA ASP A 50 -19.93 16.59 -7.74
C ASP A 50 -18.54 16.23 -8.30
N ALA A 51 -17.56 16.11 -7.41
CA ALA A 51 -16.15 15.86 -7.77
C ALA A 51 -15.59 16.90 -8.75
N GLY A 52 -15.99 18.17 -8.60
CA GLY A 52 -15.52 19.28 -9.41
C GLY A 52 -16.19 19.42 -10.77
N ARG A 53 -17.25 18.69 -11.06
CA ARG A 53 -18.04 18.83 -12.28
C ARG A 53 -18.95 20.05 -12.25
N THR A 54 -19.61 20.24 -11.10
CA THR A 54 -20.53 21.35 -10.89
C THR A 54 -19.79 22.57 -10.41
N SER A 55 -18.94 22.44 -9.40
CA SER A 55 -18.22 23.58 -8.84
C SER A 55 -16.90 23.15 -8.22
N ILE A 56 -15.88 24.00 -8.37
CA ILE A 56 -14.59 23.96 -7.67
C ILE A 56 -14.37 25.37 -7.11
N LEU A 57 -14.15 25.46 -5.83
CA LEU A 57 -13.83 26.70 -5.12
C LEU A 57 -12.45 26.53 -4.47
N VAL A 58 -11.54 27.47 -4.74
CA VAL A 58 -10.22 27.56 -4.13
C VAL A 58 -10.08 28.95 -3.53
N ILE A 59 -9.81 29.04 -2.26
CA ILE A 59 -9.62 30.29 -1.52
C ILE A 59 -8.23 30.25 -0.88
N ASP A 60 -7.46 31.33 -1.05
CA ASP A 60 -6.17 31.51 -0.44
C ASP A 60 -6.05 32.90 0.25
N ASP A 61 -5.15 32.97 1.23
CA ASP A 61 -4.78 34.20 1.94
C ASP A 61 -3.44 34.79 1.43
N GLY A 62 -3.05 34.46 0.18
CA GLY A 62 -1.82 34.91 -0.42
C GLY A 62 -1.79 36.42 -0.70
N LYS A 63 -0.81 36.84 -1.50
CA LYS A 63 -0.60 38.27 -1.80
C LYS A 63 -1.77 38.95 -2.55
N GLY A 64 -2.64 38.15 -3.21
CA GLY A 64 -3.71 38.69 -4.05
C GLY A 64 -3.22 39.31 -5.38
N MET A 65 -4.12 39.99 -6.07
CA MET A 65 -3.89 40.63 -7.38
C MET A 65 -4.54 42.01 -7.41
N SER A 66 -3.90 42.96 -8.09
CA SER A 66 -4.50 44.23 -8.46
C SER A 66 -5.61 44.04 -9.50
N GLU A 67 -6.44 45.07 -9.74
CA GLU A 67 -7.47 45.06 -10.76
C GLU A 67 -6.90 44.71 -12.14
N THR A 68 -5.76 45.28 -12.50
CA THR A 68 -5.06 45.05 -13.79
C THR A 68 -4.48 43.63 -13.84
N ASP A 69 -3.80 43.18 -12.80
CA ASP A 69 -3.19 41.84 -12.75
C ASP A 69 -4.26 40.77 -12.77
N ALA A 70 -5.40 40.96 -12.10
CA ALA A 70 -6.51 40.03 -12.11
C ALA A 70 -7.02 39.76 -13.54
N ARG A 71 -7.11 40.83 -14.37
CA ARG A 71 -7.49 40.72 -15.76
C ARG A 71 -6.39 40.07 -16.61
N LEU A 72 -5.14 40.52 -16.47
CA LEU A 72 -4.00 40.01 -17.24
C LEU A 72 -3.71 38.54 -16.93
N SER A 73 -4.03 38.05 -15.72
CA SER A 73 -3.78 36.66 -15.32
C SER A 73 -4.53 35.62 -16.18
N PHE A 74 -5.59 36.05 -16.90
CA PHE A 74 -6.34 35.20 -17.84
C PHE A 74 -5.89 35.34 -19.28
N GLU A 75 -4.92 36.21 -19.57
CA GLU A 75 -4.32 36.28 -20.88
C GLU A 75 -3.25 35.18 -21.03
N ARG A 76 -3.10 34.70 -22.28
CA ARG A 76 -2.09 33.66 -22.57
C ARG A 76 -0.68 34.24 -22.47
N HIS A 77 0.23 33.45 -21.96
CA HIS A 77 1.64 33.84 -21.79
C HIS A 77 1.85 35.02 -20.82
N ALA A 78 0.82 35.39 -20.04
CA ALA A 78 0.95 36.35 -18.95
C ALA A 78 1.37 35.63 -17.67
N THR A 79 2.55 35.99 -17.16
CA THR A 79 3.10 35.38 -15.95
C THR A 79 3.93 36.41 -15.17
N SER A 80 3.87 36.31 -13.86
CA SER A 80 4.73 37.09 -12.95
C SER A 80 6.02 36.34 -12.56
N LYS A 81 6.20 35.10 -13.04
CA LYS A 81 7.17 34.15 -12.50
C LYS A 81 8.46 34.05 -13.32
N ILE A 82 8.42 34.34 -14.61
CA ILE A 82 9.55 34.36 -15.53
C ILE A 82 9.52 35.64 -16.37
N ARG A 83 10.67 36.20 -16.69
CA ARG A 83 10.80 37.40 -17.52
C ARG A 83 11.81 37.24 -18.65
N GLN A 84 12.81 36.40 -18.48
CA GLN A 84 13.89 36.16 -19.43
C GLN A 84 13.99 34.65 -19.75
N ALA A 85 14.64 34.32 -20.87
CA ALA A 85 14.84 32.93 -21.27
C ALA A 85 15.68 32.14 -20.26
N ASP A 86 16.62 32.79 -19.60
CA ASP A 86 17.48 32.17 -18.60
C ASP A 86 16.73 31.75 -17.34
N ASP A 87 15.61 32.42 -17.00
CA ASP A 87 14.75 32.03 -15.87
C ASP A 87 14.13 30.62 -16.06
N LEU A 88 14.09 30.11 -17.30
CA LEU A 88 13.60 28.75 -17.58
C LEU A 88 14.53 27.66 -17.06
N PHE A 89 15.81 27.98 -16.87
CA PHE A 89 16.83 27.06 -16.34
C PHE A 89 16.99 27.16 -14.81
N ASP A 90 16.34 28.16 -14.17
CA ASP A 90 16.40 28.39 -12.72
C ASP A 90 14.98 28.56 -12.14
N LEU A 91 14.16 27.56 -12.32
CA LEU A 91 12.75 27.57 -11.92
C LEU A 91 12.56 27.25 -10.44
N HIS A 92 12.22 28.25 -9.64
CA HIS A 92 11.89 28.12 -8.21
C HIS A 92 10.39 28.07 -7.91
N THR A 93 9.52 28.30 -8.91
CA THR A 93 8.04 28.30 -8.75
C THR A 93 7.43 27.05 -9.34
N MET A 94 6.29 26.61 -8.81
CA MET A 94 5.59 25.43 -9.32
C MET A 94 5.00 25.65 -10.70
N GLY A 95 4.40 26.81 -10.97
CA GLY A 95 3.91 27.23 -12.28
C GLY A 95 4.82 28.26 -12.94
N PHE A 96 4.92 28.32 -14.28
CA PHE A 96 5.70 29.32 -15.00
C PHE A 96 5.16 29.73 -16.36
N ARG A 97 4.32 28.90 -17.02
CA ARG A 97 3.92 29.09 -18.44
C ARG A 97 2.89 30.20 -18.69
N GLY A 98 2.14 30.65 -17.67
CA GLY A 98 1.07 31.63 -17.85
C GLY A 98 -0.09 31.15 -18.74
N GLU A 99 -0.41 29.86 -18.71
CA GLU A 99 -1.45 29.27 -19.58
C GLU A 99 -2.61 28.63 -18.79
N ALA A 100 -2.41 28.34 -17.50
CA ALA A 100 -3.36 27.57 -16.69
C ALA A 100 -4.71 28.30 -16.54
N LEU A 101 -4.70 29.56 -16.10
CA LEU A 101 -5.93 30.33 -15.88
C LEU A 101 -6.67 30.61 -17.20
N ALA A 102 -5.94 30.95 -18.26
CA ALA A 102 -6.52 31.11 -19.59
C ALA A 102 -7.19 29.83 -20.10
N SER A 103 -6.55 28.69 -19.86
CA SER A 103 -7.08 27.36 -20.23
C SER A 103 -8.30 26.98 -19.39
N ILE A 104 -8.35 27.30 -18.10
CA ILE A 104 -9.52 27.07 -17.24
C ILE A 104 -10.70 27.94 -17.73
N ALA A 105 -10.46 29.23 -17.97
CA ALA A 105 -11.48 30.17 -18.42
C ALA A 105 -12.05 29.81 -19.81
N ALA A 106 -11.27 29.14 -20.67
CA ALA A 106 -11.74 28.67 -21.97
C ALA A 106 -12.78 27.54 -21.86
N VAL A 107 -12.75 26.73 -20.79
CA VAL A 107 -13.60 25.53 -20.67
C VAL A 107 -14.58 25.57 -19.50
N ALA A 108 -14.60 26.64 -18.70
CA ALA A 108 -15.45 26.79 -17.53
C ALA A 108 -15.97 28.21 -17.36
N GLN A 109 -16.90 28.41 -16.47
CA GLN A 109 -17.34 29.70 -15.97
C GLN A 109 -16.52 30.02 -14.70
N VAL A 110 -15.78 31.13 -14.74
CA VAL A 110 -14.82 31.50 -13.67
C VAL A 110 -15.28 32.78 -13.02
N THR A 111 -15.35 32.80 -11.70
CA THR A 111 -15.48 34.01 -10.89
C THR A 111 -14.23 34.12 -10.03
N LEU A 112 -13.45 35.16 -10.23
CA LEU A 112 -12.30 35.52 -9.41
C LEU A 112 -12.70 36.69 -8.51
N LYS A 113 -12.37 36.59 -7.21
CA LYS A 113 -12.34 37.73 -6.28
C LYS A 113 -10.93 37.80 -5.72
N SER A 114 -10.30 38.97 -5.80
CA SER A 114 -8.94 39.14 -5.30
C SER A 114 -8.73 40.53 -4.75
N ARG A 115 -7.87 40.63 -3.73
CA ARG A 115 -7.50 41.88 -3.09
C ARG A 115 -6.06 41.84 -2.60
N LEU A 116 -5.31 42.90 -2.88
CA LEU A 116 -3.98 43.12 -2.32
C LEU A 116 -4.08 43.57 -0.84
N ALA A 117 -3.05 43.27 -0.06
CA ALA A 117 -2.98 43.74 1.34
C ALA A 117 -3.00 45.26 1.48
N THR A 118 -2.53 45.97 0.46
CA THR A 118 -2.45 47.44 0.40
C THR A 118 -3.74 48.14 -0.02
N GLU A 119 -4.72 47.39 -0.50
CA GLU A 119 -5.98 47.91 -1.02
C GLU A 119 -7.13 47.61 -0.06
N GLU A 120 -8.06 48.55 0.09
CA GLU A 120 -9.27 48.38 0.93
C GLU A 120 -10.37 47.65 0.19
N VAL A 121 -10.44 47.80 -1.12
CA VAL A 121 -11.47 47.21 -1.99
C VAL A 121 -10.80 46.25 -2.96
N GLY A 122 -11.37 45.05 -3.08
CA GLY A 122 -10.92 44.05 -4.05
C GLY A 122 -11.65 44.15 -5.36
N THR A 123 -11.25 43.32 -6.31
CA THR A 123 -11.85 43.20 -7.65
C THR A 123 -12.54 41.84 -7.82
N GLN A 124 -13.77 41.85 -8.31
CA GLN A 124 -14.46 40.69 -8.83
C GLN A 124 -14.40 40.68 -10.34
N LEU A 125 -13.94 39.58 -10.92
CA LEU A 125 -13.89 39.34 -12.37
C LEU A 125 -14.71 38.09 -12.70
N VAL A 126 -15.64 38.22 -13.67
CA VAL A 126 -16.46 37.11 -14.17
C VAL A 126 -16.08 36.83 -15.61
N ILE A 127 -15.74 35.57 -15.91
CA ILE A 127 -15.29 35.13 -17.24
C ILE A 127 -16.03 33.86 -17.63
N SER A 128 -16.49 33.79 -18.88
CA SER A 128 -17.14 32.63 -19.46
C SER A 128 -16.65 32.35 -20.86
N GLY A 129 -16.08 31.16 -21.12
CA GLY A 129 -15.57 30.79 -22.43
C GLY A 129 -14.53 31.76 -23.00
N SER A 130 -13.55 32.17 -22.20
CA SER A 130 -12.50 33.17 -22.51
C SER A 130 -13.00 34.60 -22.73
N LYS A 131 -14.26 34.92 -22.40
CA LYS A 131 -14.81 36.29 -22.53
C LYS A 131 -15.04 36.85 -21.13
N ILE A 132 -14.55 38.04 -20.88
CA ILE A 132 -14.83 38.80 -19.66
C ILE A 132 -16.28 39.31 -19.75
N GLU A 133 -17.12 38.92 -18.80
CA GLU A 133 -18.50 39.34 -18.70
C GLU A 133 -18.65 40.61 -17.85
N SER A 134 -17.97 40.65 -16.68
CA SER A 134 -17.95 41.81 -15.81
C SER A 134 -16.64 41.91 -15.03
N GLN A 135 -16.27 43.16 -14.67
CA GLN A 135 -15.21 43.49 -13.75
C GLN A 135 -15.69 44.60 -12.86
N GLU A 136 -15.82 44.30 -11.56
CA GLU A 136 -16.45 45.20 -10.59
C GLU A 136 -15.68 45.22 -9.27
N PRO A 137 -15.65 46.35 -8.57
CA PRO A 137 -15.10 46.38 -7.23
C PRO A 137 -15.95 45.54 -6.27
N CYS A 138 -15.31 44.79 -5.37
CA CYS A 138 -16.01 43.97 -4.39
C CYS A 138 -15.33 44.01 -3.03
N SER A 139 -16.11 43.74 -1.97
CA SER A 139 -15.57 43.51 -0.64
C SER A 139 -15.14 42.05 -0.52
N CYS A 140 -13.86 41.80 -0.34
CA CYS A 140 -13.29 40.48 -0.11
C CYS A 140 -12.07 40.54 0.84
N PRO A 141 -11.72 39.45 1.52
CA PRO A 141 -10.48 39.39 2.29
C PRO A 141 -9.25 39.50 1.38
N GLN A 142 -8.08 39.76 1.97
CA GLN A 142 -6.79 39.65 1.26
C GLN A 142 -6.62 38.25 0.68
N GLY A 143 -5.97 38.13 -0.48
CA GLY A 143 -5.74 36.86 -1.16
C GLY A 143 -6.60 36.71 -2.39
N SER A 144 -6.86 35.47 -2.81
CA SER A 144 -7.66 35.20 -4.01
C SER A 144 -8.69 34.10 -3.74
N SER A 145 -9.85 34.24 -4.38
CA SER A 145 -10.94 33.26 -4.36
C SER A 145 -11.36 32.95 -5.79
N PHE A 146 -11.07 31.74 -6.24
CA PHE A 146 -11.45 31.22 -7.56
C PHE A 146 -12.65 30.30 -7.43
N SER A 147 -13.77 30.67 -8.05
CA SER A 147 -14.95 29.82 -8.22
C SER A 147 -15.07 29.38 -9.67
N ILE A 148 -14.87 28.10 -9.92
CA ILE A 148 -14.92 27.49 -11.25
C ILE A 148 -16.22 26.68 -11.34
N ASN A 149 -17.12 27.06 -12.21
CA ASN A 149 -18.42 26.44 -12.34
C ASN A 149 -18.59 25.78 -13.71
N ASN A 150 -19.39 24.70 -13.74
CA ASN A 150 -19.79 24.01 -14.95
C ASN A 150 -18.62 23.63 -15.87
N LEU A 151 -17.60 22.97 -15.30
CA LEU A 151 -16.42 22.53 -16.07
C LEU A 151 -16.82 21.75 -17.33
N PHE A 152 -16.23 22.11 -18.48
CA PHE A 152 -16.52 21.57 -19.81
C PHE A 152 -17.95 21.82 -20.31
N TYR A 153 -18.61 22.89 -19.87
CA TYR A 153 -19.98 23.22 -20.31
C TYR A 153 -20.06 23.44 -21.84
N ASN A 154 -19.02 24.01 -22.43
CA ASN A 154 -18.90 24.30 -23.86
C ASN A 154 -18.16 23.21 -24.65
N VAL A 155 -17.74 22.11 -24.03
CA VAL A 155 -17.06 20.96 -24.64
C VAL A 155 -17.76 19.66 -24.28
N PRO A 156 -18.96 19.37 -24.83
CA PRO A 156 -19.79 18.23 -24.41
C PRO A 156 -19.09 16.86 -24.52
N ALA A 157 -18.22 16.71 -25.54
CA ALA A 157 -17.43 15.49 -25.70
C ALA A 157 -16.56 15.21 -24.45
N ARG A 158 -15.79 16.19 -23.98
CA ARG A 158 -14.96 16.03 -22.77
C ARG A 158 -15.78 15.76 -21.51
N ARG A 159 -16.92 16.45 -21.37
CA ARG A 159 -17.84 16.22 -20.24
C ARG A 159 -18.32 14.76 -20.18
N LYS A 160 -18.53 14.11 -21.34
CA LYS A 160 -18.89 12.68 -21.43
C LYS A 160 -17.74 11.75 -21.10
N PHE A 161 -16.49 12.15 -21.32
CA PHE A 161 -15.30 11.36 -20.98
C PHE A 161 -14.92 11.41 -19.50
N LEU A 162 -15.51 12.27 -18.68
CA LEU A 162 -15.30 12.26 -17.24
C LEU A 162 -15.82 10.95 -16.65
N LYS A 163 -15.00 10.32 -15.82
CA LYS A 163 -15.32 9.06 -15.14
C LYS A 163 -16.36 9.30 -14.02
N SER A 164 -16.70 8.29 -13.25
CA SER A 164 -17.63 8.44 -12.12
C SER A 164 -17.14 9.51 -11.12
N ASN A 165 -18.07 10.13 -10.37
CA ASN A 165 -17.72 11.17 -9.39
C ASN A 165 -16.66 10.70 -8.38
N SER A 166 -16.71 9.43 -7.99
CA SER A 166 -15.70 8.89 -7.06
C SER A 166 -14.33 8.71 -7.69
N THR A 167 -14.27 8.31 -8.96
CA THR A 167 -12.98 8.22 -9.67
C THR A 167 -12.37 9.61 -9.84
N GLU A 168 -13.18 10.61 -10.18
CA GLU A 168 -12.69 11.99 -10.29
C GLU A 168 -12.32 12.56 -8.92
N LEU A 169 -13.08 12.26 -7.85
CA LEU A 169 -12.72 12.65 -6.48
C LEU A 169 -11.40 12.02 -6.03
N ASN A 170 -11.18 10.74 -6.33
CA ASN A 170 -9.91 10.08 -6.02
C ASN A 170 -8.73 10.70 -6.79
N ASN A 171 -8.92 11.10 -8.04
CA ASN A 171 -7.92 11.83 -8.80
C ASN A 171 -7.60 13.20 -8.15
N ILE A 172 -8.64 13.90 -7.64
CA ILE A 172 -8.47 15.16 -6.91
C ILE A 172 -7.66 14.94 -5.63
N LEU A 173 -8.03 13.93 -4.82
CA LEU A 173 -7.32 13.58 -3.59
C LEU A 173 -5.85 13.27 -3.87
N THR A 174 -5.57 12.43 -4.86
CA THR A 174 -4.19 12.08 -5.25
C THR A 174 -3.38 13.29 -5.71
N ALA A 175 -3.99 14.23 -6.45
CA ALA A 175 -3.30 15.46 -6.85
C ALA A 175 -3.07 16.39 -5.67
N PHE A 176 -4.04 16.50 -4.77
CA PHE A 176 -3.97 17.32 -3.56
C PHE A 176 -2.92 16.78 -2.56
N GLU A 177 -2.89 15.46 -2.32
CA GLU A 177 -1.89 14.78 -1.49
C GLU A 177 -0.46 15.14 -1.90
N ARG A 178 -0.17 15.19 -3.21
CA ARG A 178 1.16 15.53 -3.73
C ARG A 178 1.58 16.95 -3.39
N ILE A 179 0.65 17.89 -3.36
CA ILE A 179 0.93 19.30 -3.05
C ILE A 179 1.09 19.51 -1.54
N VAL A 180 0.20 18.93 -0.74
CA VAL A 180 0.23 19.13 0.71
C VAL A 180 1.42 18.46 1.40
N LEU A 181 1.97 17.38 0.79
CA LEU A 181 3.17 16.71 1.29
C LEU A 181 4.43 17.57 1.15
N VAL A 182 4.49 18.42 0.14
CA VAL A 182 5.64 19.29 -0.12
C VAL A 182 5.54 20.59 0.68
N ASN A 183 4.33 20.99 1.07
CA ASN A 183 4.07 22.24 1.78
C ASN A 183 3.52 22.01 3.21
N PRO A 184 4.28 21.35 4.10
CA PRO A 184 3.79 21.04 5.45
C PRO A 184 3.51 22.29 6.30
N GLN A 185 4.12 23.43 6.00
CA GLN A 185 3.97 24.71 6.68
C GLN A 185 2.66 25.45 6.36
N ILE A 186 1.95 25.04 5.30
CA ILE A 186 0.69 25.66 4.88
C ILE A 186 -0.48 24.88 5.47
N THR A 187 -1.52 25.57 5.93
CA THR A 187 -2.78 24.96 6.36
C THR A 187 -3.66 24.69 5.14
N PHE A 188 -4.12 23.45 5.00
CA PHE A 188 -5.00 23.06 3.89
C PHE A 188 -6.31 22.47 4.40
N THR A 189 -7.43 22.83 3.74
CA THR A 189 -8.69 22.12 3.91
C THR A 189 -9.19 21.63 2.54
N LEU A 190 -9.83 20.47 2.54
CA LEU A 190 -10.51 19.95 1.36
C LEU A 190 -11.90 19.44 1.76
N GLN A 191 -12.93 19.98 1.13
CA GLN A 191 -14.33 19.60 1.33
C GLN A 191 -14.93 19.06 0.03
N SER A 192 -15.80 18.06 0.12
CA SER A 192 -16.58 17.54 -0.99
C SER A 192 -18.05 17.47 -0.62
N ASN A 193 -18.91 18.13 -1.39
CA ASN A 193 -20.36 18.18 -1.14
C ASN A 193 -20.71 18.62 0.29
N GLY A 194 -19.93 19.56 0.86
CA GLY A 194 -20.12 20.05 2.23
C GLY A 194 -19.51 19.16 3.34
N THR A 195 -18.98 17.99 2.99
CA THR A 195 -18.26 17.12 3.95
C THR A 195 -16.77 17.43 3.93
N GLU A 196 -16.16 17.62 5.09
CA GLU A 196 -14.72 17.82 5.25
C GLU A 196 -14.00 16.48 5.06
N LEU A 197 -13.17 16.37 4.02
CA LEU A 197 -12.34 15.18 3.74
C LEU A 197 -10.95 15.29 4.36
N MET A 198 -10.34 16.49 4.32
CA MET A 198 -9.03 16.75 4.88
C MET A 198 -9.02 18.11 5.59
N ASN A 199 -8.37 18.14 6.76
CA ASN A 199 -8.10 19.37 7.53
C ASN A 199 -6.67 19.26 8.09
N LEU A 200 -5.73 19.84 7.36
CA LEU A 200 -4.30 19.69 7.57
C LEU A 200 -3.73 21.01 8.08
N ARG A 201 -3.44 21.09 9.36
CA ARG A 201 -2.82 22.28 9.97
C ARG A 201 -1.34 22.35 9.60
N ALA A 202 -0.76 23.55 9.65
CA ALA A 202 0.68 23.73 9.53
C ALA A 202 1.42 22.86 10.55
N ALA A 203 2.40 22.06 10.09
CA ALA A 203 3.09 21.06 10.89
C ALA A 203 4.50 20.79 10.32
N ASN A 204 5.27 19.96 11.00
CA ASN A 204 6.49 19.41 10.41
C ASN A 204 6.17 18.32 9.38
N LEU A 205 7.14 17.95 8.56
CA LEU A 205 6.97 16.97 7.49
C LEU A 205 6.42 15.61 7.99
N ARG A 206 6.99 15.09 9.09
CA ARG A 206 6.54 13.80 9.66
C ARG A 206 5.08 13.85 10.08
N GLN A 207 4.67 14.91 10.77
CA GLN A 207 3.28 15.08 11.19
C GLN A 207 2.35 15.23 9.99
N ARG A 208 2.77 15.98 8.95
CA ARG A 208 2.01 16.12 7.69
C ARG A 208 1.74 14.76 7.03
N ILE A 209 2.76 13.88 6.94
CA ILE A 209 2.61 12.53 6.40
C ILE A 209 1.59 11.73 7.22
N ILE A 210 1.67 11.84 8.56
CA ILE A 210 0.76 11.14 9.48
C ILE A 210 -0.67 11.67 9.35
N ASP A 211 -0.85 12.99 9.23
CA ASP A 211 -2.17 13.61 9.10
C ASP A 211 -2.86 13.22 7.77
N VAL A 212 -2.08 12.99 6.71
CA VAL A 212 -2.60 12.56 5.40
C VAL A 212 -2.89 11.07 5.34
N PHE A 213 -1.97 10.21 5.83
CA PHE A 213 -2.04 8.75 5.63
C PHE A 213 -2.40 7.96 6.89
N GLY A 214 -2.58 8.63 8.02
CA GLY A 214 -3.02 8.02 9.28
C GLY A 214 -1.90 7.77 10.30
N LYS A 215 -2.31 7.71 11.57
CA LYS A 215 -1.41 7.66 12.74
C LYS A 215 -0.53 6.39 12.80
N ARG A 216 -1.00 5.27 12.25
CA ARG A 216 -0.26 4.01 12.25
C ARG A 216 1.11 4.14 11.55
N LEU A 217 1.17 4.94 10.50
CA LEU A 217 2.41 5.14 9.74
C LEU A 217 3.52 5.77 10.60
N ASN A 218 3.19 6.45 11.70
CA ASN A 218 4.18 7.09 12.57
C ASN A 218 5.21 6.13 13.16
N GLN A 219 4.77 4.93 13.52
CA GLN A 219 5.65 3.91 14.13
C GLN A 219 6.55 3.22 13.08
N ASP A 220 6.13 3.31 11.83
CA ASP A 220 6.77 2.59 10.73
C ASP A 220 7.79 3.44 9.95
N LEU A 221 7.87 4.76 10.20
CA LEU A 221 8.73 5.68 9.45
C LEU A 221 10.14 5.81 10.05
N LEU A 222 11.15 5.48 9.26
CA LEU A 222 12.57 5.69 9.53
C LEU A 222 13.05 6.96 8.81
N PRO A 223 13.78 7.86 9.46
CA PRO A 223 14.30 9.08 8.82
C PRO A 223 15.43 8.74 7.85
N VAL A 224 15.43 9.41 6.71
CA VAL A 224 16.53 9.43 5.73
C VAL A 224 17.05 10.86 5.65
N ASN A 225 18.33 11.05 5.85
CA ASN A 225 18.97 12.36 5.71
C ASN A 225 20.41 12.18 5.23
N VAL A 226 20.66 12.55 4.00
CA VAL A 226 22.00 12.55 3.41
C VAL A 226 22.23 13.88 2.69
N ASP A 227 23.39 14.47 2.88
CA ASP A 227 23.81 15.71 2.24
C ASP A 227 25.13 15.49 1.53
N THR A 228 25.13 15.67 0.21
CA THR A 228 26.30 15.47 -0.66
C THR A 228 26.48 16.68 -1.58
N THR A 229 27.60 16.77 -2.25
CA THR A 229 27.86 17.83 -3.23
C THR A 229 26.95 17.79 -4.46
N MET A 230 26.33 16.61 -4.75
CA MET A 230 25.48 16.41 -5.93
C MET A 230 23.99 16.59 -5.62
N CYS A 231 23.55 16.13 -4.46
CA CYS A 231 22.16 16.24 -4.03
C CYS A 231 22.05 16.12 -2.52
N LYS A 232 21.00 16.72 -2.00
CA LYS A 232 20.53 16.48 -0.64
C LYS A 232 19.27 15.64 -0.69
N ILE A 233 19.24 14.53 0.07
CA ILE A 233 18.08 13.65 0.15
C ILE A 233 17.60 13.65 1.60
N THR A 234 16.34 14.01 1.81
CA THR A 234 15.70 14.01 3.12
C THR A 234 14.38 13.30 3.05
N GLY A 235 13.84 12.86 4.19
CA GLY A 235 12.50 12.27 4.24
C GLY A 235 12.42 11.03 5.09
N PHE A 236 11.59 10.10 4.66
CA PHE A 236 11.28 8.89 5.44
C PHE A 236 11.11 7.68 4.53
N VAL A 237 11.54 6.51 5.03
CA VAL A 237 11.23 5.20 4.46
C VAL A 237 10.51 4.34 5.51
N GLY A 238 9.69 3.40 5.07
CA GLY A 238 9.00 2.49 5.98
C GLY A 238 9.94 1.41 6.52
N LYS A 239 9.62 0.88 7.69
CA LYS A 239 10.24 -0.33 8.22
C LYS A 239 9.94 -1.54 7.32
N PRO A 240 10.78 -2.59 7.31
CA PRO A 240 10.52 -3.81 6.55
C PRO A 240 9.14 -4.44 6.85
N GLU A 241 8.70 -4.38 8.12
CA GLU A 241 7.40 -4.93 8.56
C GLU A 241 6.20 -4.16 7.98
N SER A 242 6.40 -2.94 7.49
CA SER A 242 5.38 -2.13 6.84
C SER A 242 5.20 -2.46 5.36
N ALA A 243 5.98 -3.42 4.83
CA ALA A 243 5.88 -3.86 3.44
C ALA A 243 4.49 -4.42 3.12
N ARG A 244 4.05 -4.20 1.90
CA ARG A 244 2.75 -4.65 1.38
C ARG A 244 2.93 -5.20 -0.02
N LYS A 245 2.09 -6.17 -0.39
CA LYS A 245 2.08 -6.72 -1.75
C LYS A 245 1.76 -5.66 -2.79
N LYS A 246 0.91 -4.68 -2.43
CA LYS A 246 0.47 -3.58 -3.30
C LYS A 246 0.05 -2.38 -2.45
N GLY A 247 -0.02 -1.20 -3.08
CA GLY A 247 -0.60 -0.01 -2.45
C GLY A 247 0.28 0.67 -1.41
N ALA A 248 1.57 0.44 -1.43
CA ALA A 248 2.48 1.21 -0.61
C ALA A 248 2.53 2.67 -1.08
N HIS A 249 2.46 3.59 -0.13
CA HIS A 249 2.55 5.03 -0.39
C HIS A 249 3.98 5.39 -0.79
N GLN A 250 4.22 5.59 -2.08
CA GLN A 250 5.54 5.82 -2.65
C GLN A 250 5.63 7.19 -3.31
N PHE A 251 6.36 8.12 -2.70
CA PHE A 251 6.46 9.49 -3.17
C PHE A 251 7.92 9.93 -3.27
N PHE A 252 8.27 10.43 -4.46
CA PHE A 252 9.49 11.18 -4.69
C PHE A 252 9.16 12.62 -5.00
N PHE A 253 9.93 13.53 -4.45
CA PHE A 253 9.87 14.94 -4.74
C PHE A 253 11.26 15.47 -5.07
N VAL A 254 11.37 16.36 -6.05
CA VAL A 254 12.60 17.06 -6.39
C VAL A 254 12.32 18.55 -6.51
N ASN A 255 13.05 19.37 -5.76
CA ASN A 255 12.85 20.82 -5.72
C ASN A 255 11.36 21.16 -5.61
N ASP A 256 10.68 20.57 -4.60
CA ASP A 256 9.26 20.72 -4.30
C ASP A 256 8.27 20.25 -5.38
N ARG A 257 8.71 19.41 -6.34
CA ARG A 257 7.85 18.84 -7.38
C ARG A 257 7.75 17.33 -7.24
N TYR A 258 6.54 16.81 -7.33
CA TYR A 258 6.31 15.36 -7.39
C TYR A 258 6.91 14.77 -8.66
N MET A 259 7.64 13.66 -8.53
CA MET A 259 8.14 12.91 -9.66
C MET A 259 7.82 11.41 -9.56
N LYS A 260 7.71 10.78 -10.74
CA LYS A 260 7.72 9.33 -10.88
C LYS A 260 9.08 8.93 -11.47
N HIS A 261 9.82 8.10 -10.76
CA HIS A 261 11.14 7.68 -11.19
C HIS A 261 11.35 6.18 -10.95
N PRO A 262 11.04 5.33 -11.94
CA PRO A 262 11.14 3.86 -11.78
C PRO A 262 12.55 3.37 -11.41
N TYR A 263 13.58 4.06 -11.91
CA TYR A 263 14.96 3.73 -11.62
C TYR A 263 15.32 4.01 -10.15
N PHE A 264 14.87 5.14 -9.58
CA PHE A 264 15.06 5.43 -8.16
C PHE A 264 14.18 4.56 -7.24
N ASN A 265 12.99 4.18 -7.70
CA ASN A 265 12.19 3.17 -6.99
C ASN A 265 12.98 1.87 -6.83
N LYS A 266 13.66 1.42 -7.91
CA LYS A 266 14.53 0.24 -7.84
C LYS A 266 15.70 0.43 -6.86
N ALA A 267 16.27 1.64 -6.73
CA ALA A 267 17.32 1.91 -5.76
C ALA A 267 16.84 1.70 -4.31
N VAL A 268 15.65 2.23 -3.99
CA VAL A 268 15.02 2.02 -2.68
C VAL A 268 14.75 0.55 -2.45
N MET A 269 14.07 -0.13 -3.39
CA MET A 269 13.72 -1.55 -3.24
C MET A 269 14.93 -2.47 -3.13
N THR A 270 16.04 -2.17 -3.81
CA THR A 270 17.30 -2.92 -3.69
C THR A 270 17.90 -2.83 -2.28
N ALA A 271 17.68 -1.73 -1.56
CA ALA A 271 18.10 -1.63 -0.17
C ALA A 271 17.34 -2.58 0.76
N PHE A 272 16.11 -2.97 0.40
CA PHE A 272 15.25 -3.90 1.15
C PHE A 272 15.32 -5.36 0.67
N GLU A 273 16.12 -5.69 -0.35
CA GLU A 273 16.07 -6.98 -1.07
C GLU A 273 16.18 -8.22 -0.16
N ARG A 274 16.88 -8.11 0.99
CA ARG A 274 17.05 -9.22 1.94
C ARG A 274 16.08 -9.19 3.12
N MET A 275 15.29 -8.12 3.27
CA MET A 275 14.44 -7.86 4.43
C MET A 275 12.95 -7.99 4.11
N VAL A 276 12.59 -7.86 2.83
CA VAL A 276 11.21 -7.83 2.37
C VAL A 276 11.00 -8.92 1.32
N PRO A 277 9.88 -9.68 1.35
CA PRO A 277 9.57 -10.69 0.35
C PRO A 277 9.54 -10.12 -1.07
N GLN A 278 9.95 -10.94 -2.05
CA GLN A 278 9.95 -10.53 -3.46
C GLN A 278 8.53 -10.12 -3.92
N GLY A 279 8.44 -8.93 -4.54
CA GLY A 279 7.18 -8.40 -5.06
C GLY A 279 6.40 -7.54 -4.06
N GLU A 280 6.84 -7.43 -2.83
CA GLU A 280 6.27 -6.49 -1.86
C GLU A 280 6.93 -5.12 -1.97
N GLN A 281 6.21 -4.08 -1.58
CA GLN A 281 6.58 -2.68 -1.67
C GLN A 281 6.57 -2.04 -0.29
N VAL A 282 7.55 -1.18 -0.03
CA VAL A 282 7.62 -0.38 1.21
C VAL A 282 7.15 1.05 0.95
N PRO A 283 6.51 1.70 1.92
CA PRO A 283 6.19 3.11 1.81
C PRO A 283 7.46 3.97 1.92
N TYR A 284 7.53 5.04 1.14
CA TYR A 284 8.58 6.04 1.28
C TYR A 284 8.12 7.43 0.84
N PHE A 285 8.73 8.46 1.46
CA PHE A 285 8.49 9.87 1.21
C PHE A 285 9.86 10.56 1.15
N LEU A 286 10.42 10.68 -0.05
CA LEU A 286 11.81 11.11 -0.25
C LEU A 286 11.87 12.40 -1.06
N TYR A 287 12.59 13.36 -0.53
CA TYR A 287 12.72 14.72 -1.04
C TYR A 287 14.16 14.96 -1.47
N PHE A 288 14.32 15.33 -2.73
CA PHE A 288 15.61 15.64 -3.35
C PHE A 288 15.73 17.14 -3.52
N THR A 289 16.82 17.70 -3.05
CA THR A 289 17.25 19.05 -3.40
C THR A 289 18.46 18.93 -4.29
N VAL A 290 18.35 19.41 -5.53
CA VAL A 290 19.37 19.32 -6.58
C VAL A 290 19.49 20.69 -7.23
N ALA A 291 20.69 21.06 -7.68
CA ALA A 291 20.87 22.31 -8.40
C ALA A 291 19.94 22.34 -9.64
N PRO A 292 19.21 23.44 -9.88
CA PRO A 292 18.27 23.52 -11.00
C PRO A 292 18.89 23.22 -12.37
N GLY A 293 20.17 23.56 -12.58
CA GLY A 293 20.90 23.27 -13.81
C GLY A 293 21.19 21.80 -14.06
N ASP A 294 21.14 20.93 -13.02
CA ASP A 294 21.45 19.50 -13.12
C ASP A 294 20.20 18.65 -13.40
N ILE A 295 19.04 19.29 -13.55
CA ILE A 295 17.76 18.61 -13.83
C ILE A 295 17.02 19.25 -14.99
N ASP A 296 16.40 18.43 -15.84
CA ASP A 296 15.43 18.86 -16.84
C ASP A 296 14.02 18.45 -16.44
N VAL A 297 13.18 19.44 -16.14
CA VAL A 297 11.77 19.29 -15.71
C VAL A 297 10.80 19.40 -16.91
N ASN A 298 11.24 19.98 -18.04
CA ASN A 298 10.36 20.32 -19.16
C ASN A 298 10.24 19.19 -20.20
N ILE A 299 10.27 17.93 -19.78
CA ILE A 299 10.23 16.77 -20.69
C ILE A 299 8.80 16.42 -21.07
N HIS A 300 7.85 16.51 -20.12
CA HIS A 300 6.46 16.12 -20.31
C HIS A 300 5.49 17.23 -19.86
N PRO A 301 4.33 17.43 -20.52
CA PRO A 301 3.34 18.42 -20.11
C PRO A 301 2.90 18.33 -18.65
N THR A 302 2.83 17.12 -18.09
CA THR A 302 2.47 16.88 -16.69
C THR A 302 3.60 17.17 -15.70
N LYS A 303 4.84 17.39 -16.17
CA LYS A 303 6.03 17.67 -15.36
C LYS A 303 6.32 16.62 -14.28
N THR A 304 5.87 15.37 -14.48
CA THR A 304 6.06 14.28 -13.52
C THR A 304 7.27 13.40 -13.83
N GLU A 305 7.83 13.53 -15.03
CA GLU A 305 9.06 12.86 -15.45
C GLU A 305 10.18 13.90 -15.49
N ILE A 306 11.25 13.64 -14.79
CA ILE A 306 12.39 14.52 -14.63
C ILE A 306 13.65 13.75 -14.97
N LYS A 307 14.54 14.35 -15.77
CA LYS A 307 15.87 13.81 -16.05
C LYS A 307 16.90 14.47 -15.16
N PHE A 308 17.81 13.69 -14.66
CA PHE A 308 18.95 14.14 -13.89
C PHE A 308 20.22 13.98 -14.73
N GLU A 309 21.13 14.94 -14.65
CA GLU A 309 22.40 14.85 -15.35
C GLU A 309 23.22 13.65 -14.83
N ASN A 310 23.26 13.44 -13.52
CA ASN A 310 24.06 12.41 -12.83
C ASN A 310 23.19 11.32 -12.18
N GLU A 311 22.22 10.78 -12.93
CA GLU A 311 21.22 9.83 -12.44
C GLU A 311 21.82 8.59 -11.74
N GLN A 312 22.90 8.04 -12.27
CA GLN A 312 23.56 6.85 -11.72
C GLN A 312 24.21 7.13 -10.35
N ALA A 313 24.83 8.29 -10.19
CA ALA A 313 25.45 8.68 -8.92
C ALA A 313 24.37 8.92 -7.85
N ILE A 314 23.29 9.61 -8.20
CA ILE A 314 22.14 9.83 -7.30
C ILE A 314 21.51 8.51 -6.88
N TRP A 315 21.42 7.53 -7.81
CA TRP A 315 20.93 6.19 -7.51
C TRP A 315 21.75 5.50 -6.41
N GLN A 316 23.11 5.59 -6.51
CA GLN A 316 24.01 5.00 -5.52
C GLN A 316 23.89 5.70 -4.16
N ILE A 317 23.82 7.04 -4.15
CA ILE A 317 23.63 7.85 -2.94
C ILE A 317 22.31 7.47 -2.26
N LEU A 318 21.22 7.40 -3.03
CA LEU A 318 19.91 7.01 -2.53
C LEU A 318 19.91 5.61 -1.91
N SER A 319 20.47 4.63 -2.62
CA SER A 319 20.57 3.25 -2.13
C SER A 319 21.39 3.16 -0.84
N ALA A 320 22.50 3.89 -0.76
CA ALA A 320 23.35 3.97 0.45
C ALA A 320 22.60 4.62 1.62
N ALA A 321 21.93 5.76 1.39
CA ALA A 321 21.18 6.48 2.40
C ALA A 321 20.04 5.64 3.01
N VAL A 322 19.31 4.91 2.17
CA VAL A 322 18.25 4.00 2.64
C VAL A 322 18.84 2.83 3.43
N LYS A 323 19.96 2.24 2.98
CA LYS A 323 20.66 1.17 3.73
C LYS A 323 21.18 1.65 5.08
N GLU A 324 21.70 2.86 5.16
CA GLU A 324 22.14 3.47 6.42
C GLU A 324 20.98 3.62 7.40
N SER A 325 19.85 4.17 6.94
CA SER A 325 18.64 4.30 7.76
C SER A 325 18.11 2.95 8.28
N LEU A 326 18.20 1.90 7.44
CA LEU A 326 17.83 0.54 7.82
C LEU A 326 18.87 -0.09 8.77
N GLY A 327 20.16 0.21 8.60
CA GLY A 327 21.23 -0.24 9.49
C GLY A 327 21.06 0.30 10.91
N MET A 328 20.76 1.59 11.05
CA MET A 328 20.47 2.22 12.35
C MET A 328 19.24 1.58 13.06
N TYR A 329 18.27 1.08 12.29
CA TYR A 329 17.12 0.38 12.85
C TYR A 329 17.42 -1.07 13.25
N ASN A 330 18.28 -1.75 12.46
CA ASN A 330 18.70 -3.13 12.71
C ASN A 330 19.90 -3.24 13.67
N ASP A 331 20.50 -2.12 14.05
CA ASP A 331 21.44 -2.14 15.15
C ASP A 331 20.71 -2.72 16.37
N VAL A 332 21.12 -3.94 16.67
CA VAL A 332 20.67 -4.86 17.70
C VAL A 332 20.14 -4.08 18.90
N PRO A 333 18.97 -4.46 19.46
CA PRO A 333 18.66 -3.98 20.78
C PRO A 333 19.90 -4.26 21.62
N THR A 334 20.62 -3.23 22.00
CA THR A 334 21.55 -3.30 23.12
C THR A 334 20.73 -3.99 24.18
N ILE A 335 21.11 -5.22 24.50
CA ILE A 335 20.58 -5.89 25.68
C ILE A 335 21.03 -4.95 26.78
N ASP A 336 20.17 -4.02 27.13
CA ASP A 336 20.33 -3.19 28.30
C ASP A 336 20.16 -4.18 29.45
N PHE A 337 21.29 -4.72 29.87
CA PHE A 337 21.35 -5.41 31.14
C PHE A 337 21.08 -4.30 32.16
N ASP A 338 19.84 -4.23 32.57
CA ASP A 338 19.38 -3.38 33.64
C ASP A 338 20.33 -3.63 34.83
N THR A 339 21.25 -2.70 35.06
CA THR A 339 22.31 -2.86 36.03
C THR A 339 21.85 -2.44 37.43
N GLU A 340 20.57 -2.04 37.58
CA GLU A 340 20.03 -1.59 38.88
C GLU A 340 19.84 -2.76 39.88
N ASP A 341 19.73 -4.01 39.44
CA ASP A 341 19.60 -5.19 40.32
C ASP A 341 20.79 -6.17 40.23
N LYS A 342 21.98 -5.68 39.92
CA LYS A 342 23.17 -6.56 40.05
C LYS A 342 23.45 -6.82 41.53
N PRO A 343 23.43 -8.08 41.97
CA PRO A 343 23.99 -8.41 43.28
C PRO A 343 25.45 -7.97 43.28
N ASP A 344 25.84 -7.20 44.29
CA ASP A 344 27.22 -6.81 44.51
C ASP A 344 28.12 -8.04 44.42
N ILE A 345 28.88 -8.16 43.34
CA ILE A 345 29.91 -9.19 43.21
C ILE A 345 31.01 -8.74 44.17
N PRO A 346 31.21 -9.46 45.32
CA PRO A 346 32.23 -9.04 46.26
C PRO A 346 33.59 -9.06 45.57
N VAL A 347 34.27 -7.92 45.62
CA VAL A 347 35.64 -7.78 45.10
C VAL A 347 36.49 -8.85 45.75
N TYR A 348 37.12 -9.71 44.95
CA TYR A 348 38.03 -10.76 45.44
C TYR A 348 39.11 -10.12 46.30
N ASN A 349 39.08 -10.40 47.61
CA ASN A 349 40.12 -9.99 48.54
C ASN A 349 41.09 -11.15 48.75
N PRO A 350 42.32 -11.07 48.21
CA PRO A 350 43.29 -12.17 48.32
C PRO A 350 43.72 -12.48 49.75
N GLU A 351 43.47 -11.62 50.74
CA GLU A 351 43.79 -11.84 52.15
C GLU A 351 42.74 -12.70 52.87
N MET A 352 41.51 -12.77 52.38
CA MET A 352 40.44 -13.57 52.94
C MET A 352 40.40 -15.03 52.43
N PHE A 353 40.98 -15.29 51.24
CA PHE A 353 41.00 -16.62 50.63
C PHE A 353 42.40 -17.01 50.13
N PRO A 354 43.32 -17.32 51.04
CA PRO A 354 44.74 -17.50 50.66
C PRO A 354 45.07 -18.80 49.93
N LYS A 355 44.12 -19.70 49.63
CA LYS A 355 44.37 -20.94 48.88
C LYS A 355 43.16 -21.39 48.01
N ALA A 356 42.95 -20.75 46.91
CA ALA A 356 42.14 -21.39 45.85
C ALA A 356 43.06 -22.41 45.13
N THR A 357 42.96 -23.65 45.47
CA THR A 357 43.57 -24.74 44.69
C THR A 357 42.74 -24.95 43.42
N ALA A 358 43.41 -24.95 42.27
CA ALA A 358 42.76 -25.24 41.02
C ALA A 358 42.02 -26.58 41.07
N PRO A 359 40.79 -26.69 40.59
CA PRO A 359 40.06 -27.94 40.57
C PRO A 359 40.85 -29.00 39.80
N LYS A 360 41.16 -30.12 40.44
CA LYS A 360 41.77 -31.28 39.77
C LYS A 360 40.67 -31.99 38.99
N ILE A 361 40.76 -31.93 37.68
CA ILE A 361 39.93 -32.74 36.80
C ILE A 361 40.47 -34.16 36.86
N SER A 362 39.74 -35.06 37.52
CA SER A 362 40.00 -36.50 37.45
C SER A 362 39.25 -37.04 36.23
N VAL A 363 39.98 -37.38 35.21
CA VAL A 363 39.43 -38.07 34.03
C VAL A 363 39.45 -39.57 34.34
N ASP A 364 38.28 -40.20 34.37
CA ASP A 364 38.17 -41.65 34.45
C ASP A 364 38.42 -42.22 33.03
N PRO A 365 39.53 -42.93 32.79
CA PRO A 365 39.85 -43.47 31.48
C PRO A 365 38.89 -44.58 31.03
N ASN A 366 37.99 -45.08 31.90
CA ASN A 366 37.00 -46.10 31.57
C ASN A 366 35.56 -45.56 31.42
N TYR A 367 35.37 -44.25 31.45
CA TYR A 367 34.05 -43.64 31.28
C TYR A 367 33.54 -43.85 29.83
N ASN A 368 32.48 -44.64 29.71
CA ASN A 368 31.79 -44.87 28.47
C ASN A 368 30.36 -44.28 28.59
N PRO A 369 30.06 -43.17 27.90
CA PRO A 369 28.76 -42.50 27.99
C PRO A 369 27.58 -43.34 27.43
N PHE A 370 27.87 -44.45 26.74
CA PHE A 370 26.84 -45.30 26.11
C PHE A 370 26.58 -46.61 26.88
N LYS A 371 27.17 -46.82 28.10
CA LYS A 371 26.82 -47.95 28.96
C LYS A 371 25.90 -47.49 30.09
N ALA A 372 24.64 -47.91 30.04
CA ALA A 372 23.71 -47.75 31.14
C ALA A 372 24.19 -48.51 32.38
N HIS A 373 24.47 -47.83 33.46
CA HIS A 373 24.72 -48.45 34.78
C HIS A 373 23.48 -48.34 35.62
N GLY A 374 22.82 -49.47 35.84
CA GLY A 374 21.92 -49.65 36.96
C GLY A 374 22.73 -49.80 38.26
N GLY A 375 22.55 -48.89 39.20
CA GLY A 375 23.22 -48.97 40.50
C GLY A 375 22.60 -47.97 41.50
N SER A 376 21.90 -48.51 42.47
CA SER A 376 21.31 -47.82 43.62
C SER A 376 22.35 -47.05 44.45
N GLY A 377 22.06 -45.76 44.67
CA GLY A 377 22.83 -44.96 45.61
C GLY A 377 21.98 -43.84 46.15
N SER A 378 21.53 -43.95 47.36
CA SER A 378 20.71 -43.01 48.09
C SER A 378 21.34 -41.61 48.14
N ARG A 379 20.61 -40.60 47.65
CA ARG A 379 20.85 -39.19 47.95
C ARG A 379 19.58 -38.59 48.53
N THR A 380 19.70 -38.08 49.74
CA THR A 380 18.72 -37.28 50.44
C THR A 380 18.29 -36.11 49.60
N SER A 381 17.03 -36.14 49.17
CA SER A 381 16.38 -35.03 48.44
C SER A 381 15.57 -34.18 49.42
N ALA A 382 15.66 -32.89 49.26
CA ALA A 382 14.75 -31.91 49.85
C ALA A 382 13.30 -32.12 49.34
N PRO A 383 12.28 -31.77 50.10
CA PRO A 383 10.89 -32.10 49.77
C PRO A 383 10.41 -31.32 48.59
N VAL A 384 10.04 -32.03 47.52
CA VAL A 384 9.28 -31.50 46.39
C VAL A 384 7.79 -31.71 46.65
N ASP A 385 7.01 -30.69 46.44
CA ASP A 385 5.57 -30.59 46.67
C ASP A 385 4.82 -31.68 45.89
N GLN A 386 4.07 -32.54 46.60
CA GLN A 386 3.39 -33.74 46.10
C GLN A 386 2.09 -33.47 45.30
N ARG A 387 2.00 -32.38 44.56
CA ARG A 387 0.78 -32.05 43.81
C ARG A 387 0.79 -32.38 42.31
N TRP A 388 1.83 -33.04 41.82
CA TRP A 388 1.92 -33.43 40.41
C TRP A 388 1.39 -34.84 40.09
N GLU A 389 1.27 -35.70 41.11
CA GLU A 389 0.78 -37.08 40.94
C GLU A 389 -0.75 -37.15 40.81
N ASP A 390 -1.48 -36.21 41.39
CA ASP A 390 -2.96 -36.15 41.31
C ASP A 390 -3.50 -35.78 39.91
N LEU A 391 -2.62 -35.39 38.98
CA LEU A 391 -3.00 -34.99 37.61
C LEU A 391 -3.02 -36.17 36.62
N TYR A 392 -2.56 -37.37 37.02
CA TYR A 392 -2.48 -38.57 36.17
C TYR A 392 -3.30 -39.75 36.68
N GLU A 393 -4.06 -39.61 37.74
CA GLU A 393 -5.06 -40.62 38.14
C GLU A 393 -6.28 -40.57 37.19
N GLY A 394 -6.22 -41.35 36.14
CA GLY A 394 -7.32 -41.49 35.16
C GLY A 394 -6.89 -41.95 33.77
N LEU A 395 -5.60 -42.17 33.53
CA LEU A 395 -5.08 -42.51 32.19
C LEU A 395 -4.41 -43.91 32.12
N SER A 396 -4.65 -44.77 33.06
CA SER A 396 -4.16 -46.15 33.05
C SER A 396 -5.30 -47.14 32.83
N ASP A 397 -5.79 -47.22 31.60
CA ASP A 397 -6.49 -48.41 31.09
C ASP A 397 -6.60 -48.28 29.55
N ALA A 398 -5.52 -48.59 28.84
CA ALA A 398 -5.53 -49.00 27.46
C ALA A 398 -4.51 -50.09 27.21
N PRO A 399 -4.85 -51.19 26.52
CA PRO A 399 -4.00 -52.36 26.40
C PRO A 399 -2.76 -52.07 25.52
N GLN A 400 -1.65 -52.65 25.95
CA GLN A 400 -0.39 -52.69 25.22
C GLN A 400 -0.60 -53.55 23.94
N ASP A 401 -0.57 -52.94 22.78
CA ASP A 401 -0.34 -53.64 21.54
C ASP A 401 1.14 -53.54 21.17
N GLU A 402 1.71 -54.72 20.95
CA GLU A 402 3.09 -55.01 20.60
C GLU A 402 3.42 -54.39 19.23
N GLU A 403 4.54 -53.67 19.16
CA GLU A 403 5.12 -53.26 17.86
C GLU A 403 5.63 -54.48 17.08
N PRO A 404 5.24 -54.71 15.81
CA PRO A 404 5.84 -55.75 14.99
C PRO A 404 7.15 -55.23 14.36
N ASP A 405 8.19 -56.03 14.61
CA ASP A 405 9.54 -55.93 14.04
C ASP A 405 9.48 -56.02 12.51
N LEU A 406 10.00 -55.00 11.80
CA LEU A 406 9.79 -54.77 10.35
C LEU A 406 10.83 -55.51 9.45
N PHE A 407 11.54 -56.52 9.91
CA PHE A 407 12.65 -57.12 9.13
C PHE A 407 12.64 -58.65 8.98
N GLU A 408 11.54 -59.34 9.22
CA GLU A 408 11.53 -60.80 8.96
C GLU A 408 10.26 -61.24 8.23
N SER A 409 10.23 -61.12 6.89
CA SER A 409 9.54 -62.08 6.03
C SER A 409 9.75 -61.77 4.52
N LEU A 410 10.91 -62.13 4.05
CA LEU A 410 11.09 -62.48 2.64
C LEU A 410 11.48 -63.95 2.62
N GLN A 411 10.53 -64.87 2.62
CA GLN A 411 10.63 -66.17 1.95
C GLN A 411 9.33 -66.99 2.05
N THR A 412 8.83 -67.38 0.92
CA THR A 412 8.20 -68.65 0.52
C THR A 412 6.69 -68.88 0.70
N GLU A 413 6.11 -68.96 -0.46
CA GLU A 413 5.23 -70.01 -1.05
C GLU A 413 3.72 -70.08 -0.71
N GLU A 414 3.00 -69.88 -1.80
CA GLU A 414 1.84 -70.59 -2.36
C GLU A 414 0.72 -71.11 -1.42
N SER A 415 -0.44 -70.72 -1.88
CA SER A 415 -1.76 -71.36 -1.79
C SER A 415 -2.66 -70.97 -0.62
N GLY A 416 -3.80 -70.35 -0.98
CA GLY A 416 -4.99 -70.29 -0.13
C GLY A 416 -5.77 -68.99 -0.25
N GLN A 417 -6.85 -69.01 -0.96
CA GLN A 417 -7.87 -67.95 -1.01
C GLN A 417 -8.20 -67.42 0.38
N THR A 418 -7.89 -66.14 0.61
CA THR A 418 -8.51 -65.35 1.67
C THR A 418 -8.62 -63.90 1.25
N ASN A 419 -9.74 -63.31 1.51
CA ASN A 419 -10.16 -61.96 1.22
C ASN A 419 -9.07 -60.91 1.52
N ILE A 420 -8.44 -60.42 0.45
CA ILE A 420 -7.58 -59.24 0.54
C ILE A 420 -8.53 -58.06 0.72
N ILE A 421 -8.63 -57.54 1.95
CA ILE A 421 -9.03 -56.16 2.17
C ILE A 421 -7.94 -55.35 1.46
N ALA A 422 -8.25 -54.84 0.29
CA ALA A 422 -7.37 -53.94 -0.42
C ALA A 422 -7.17 -52.70 0.44
N GLU A 423 -6.05 -52.64 1.20
CA GLU A 423 -5.53 -51.38 1.66
C GLU A 423 -5.37 -50.52 0.42
N LYS A 424 -6.23 -49.51 0.30
CA LYS A 424 -6.15 -48.50 -0.75
C LYS A 424 -4.78 -47.88 -0.65
N SER A 425 -3.84 -48.22 -1.54
CA SER A 425 -2.60 -47.46 -1.67
C SER A 425 -2.96 -45.99 -1.77
N PRO A 426 -2.23 -45.09 -1.08
CA PRO A 426 -2.54 -43.67 -1.06
C PRO A 426 -2.66 -43.16 -2.50
N THR A 427 -3.83 -42.67 -2.86
CA THR A 427 -4.13 -42.15 -4.20
C THR A 427 -3.35 -40.88 -4.51
N HIS A 428 -2.90 -40.18 -3.45
CA HIS A 428 -2.25 -38.91 -3.51
C HIS A 428 -0.98 -38.92 -2.66
N TYR A 429 0.09 -38.25 -3.14
CA TYR A 429 1.34 -38.06 -2.43
C TYR A 429 1.64 -36.56 -2.31
N GLN A 430 1.90 -36.07 -1.10
CA GLN A 430 2.29 -34.69 -0.87
C GLN A 430 3.80 -34.49 -0.91
N TYR A 431 4.28 -33.55 -1.72
CA TYR A 431 5.69 -33.19 -1.82
C TYR A 431 5.98 -31.82 -1.20
N LYS A 432 6.86 -31.81 -0.18
CA LYS A 432 7.31 -30.61 0.56
C LYS A 432 6.18 -29.73 1.11
N GLY A 433 5.02 -30.28 1.48
CA GLY A 433 3.89 -29.50 1.96
C GLY A 433 3.37 -28.45 0.95
N LYS A 434 3.67 -28.64 -0.35
CA LYS A 434 3.34 -27.66 -1.39
C LYS A 434 2.62 -28.25 -2.60
N TYR A 435 3.01 -29.42 -3.01
CA TYR A 435 2.47 -30.07 -4.20
C TYR A 435 1.79 -31.38 -3.86
N ILE A 436 0.63 -31.62 -4.44
CA ILE A 436 -0.06 -32.91 -4.41
C ILE A 436 0.21 -33.59 -5.73
N MET A 437 0.73 -34.80 -5.69
CA MET A 437 1.04 -35.63 -6.85
C MET A 437 0.09 -36.79 -6.90
N THR A 438 -0.48 -37.09 -8.07
CA THR A 438 -1.38 -38.22 -8.29
C THR A 438 -1.14 -38.84 -9.65
N ALA A 439 -1.20 -40.17 -9.70
CA ALA A 439 -1.09 -40.92 -10.97
C ALA A 439 -2.37 -40.75 -11.78
N VAL A 440 -2.24 -40.40 -13.06
CA VAL A 440 -3.33 -40.33 -14.02
C VAL A 440 -2.99 -41.17 -15.26
N LYS A 441 -3.97 -41.54 -16.05
CA LYS A 441 -3.77 -42.40 -17.25
C LYS A 441 -2.73 -41.80 -18.23
N SER A 442 -2.56 -40.48 -18.25
CA SER A 442 -1.64 -39.76 -19.15
C SER A 442 -0.26 -39.53 -18.58
N GLY A 443 -0.02 -39.81 -17.29
CA GLY A 443 1.26 -39.58 -16.61
C GLY A 443 1.10 -39.21 -15.14
N LEU A 444 1.92 -38.29 -14.65
CA LEU A 444 1.89 -37.79 -13.28
C LEU A 444 1.28 -36.38 -13.23
N MET A 445 0.17 -36.23 -12.55
CA MET A 445 -0.44 -34.92 -12.31
C MET A 445 0.16 -34.30 -11.05
N ILE A 446 0.60 -33.05 -11.15
CA ILE A 446 1.16 -32.25 -10.07
C ILE A 446 0.25 -31.04 -9.85
N ILE A 447 -0.28 -30.89 -8.65
CA ILE A 447 -1.19 -29.82 -8.25
C ILE A 447 -0.52 -28.94 -7.20
N ASP A 448 -0.52 -27.63 -7.38
CA ASP A 448 -0.11 -26.69 -6.34
C ASP A 448 -1.24 -26.56 -5.30
N GLN A 449 -1.02 -27.08 -4.10
CA GLN A 449 -1.99 -27.17 -3.00
C GLN A 449 -2.61 -25.81 -2.64
N HIS A 450 -1.78 -24.77 -2.49
CA HIS A 450 -2.26 -23.42 -2.15
C HIS A 450 -3.12 -22.84 -3.27
N ARG A 451 -2.67 -22.95 -4.53
CA ARG A 451 -3.39 -22.42 -5.69
C ARG A 451 -4.69 -23.17 -5.96
N ALA A 452 -4.71 -24.49 -5.74
CA ALA A 452 -5.92 -25.29 -5.82
C ALA A 452 -6.96 -24.82 -4.80
N HIS A 453 -6.55 -24.63 -3.55
CA HIS A 453 -7.45 -24.16 -2.51
C HIS A 453 -7.94 -22.72 -2.75
N VAL A 454 -7.08 -21.82 -3.24
CA VAL A 454 -7.50 -20.48 -3.69
C VAL A 454 -8.60 -20.57 -4.74
N ARG A 455 -8.48 -21.49 -5.71
CA ARG A 455 -9.51 -21.66 -6.76
C ARG A 455 -10.82 -22.15 -6.20
N VAL A 456 -10.80 -23.16 -5.35
CA VAL A 456 -11.98 -23.74 -4.69
C VAL A 456 -12.71 -22.68 -3.87
N LEU A 457 -11.99 -22.00 -2.97
CA LEU A 457 -12.56 -20.97 -2.11
C LEU A 457 -13.11 -19.78 -2.89
N TYR A 458 -12.43 -19.39 -3.97
CA TYR A 458 -12.91 -18.30 -4.82
C TYR A 458 -14.29 -18.58 -5.42
N GLU A 459 -14.53 -19.78 -5.94
CA GLU A 459 -15.85 -20.14 -6.49
C GLU A 459 -16.91 -20.27 -5.40
N GLN A 460 -16.55 -20.79 -4.24
CA GLN A 460 -17.45 -20.86 -3.08
C GLN A 460 -17.88 -19.46 -2.63
N TYR A 461 -16.93 -18.52 -2.48
CA TYR A 461 -17.25 -17.16 -2.08
C TYR A 461 -18.06 -16.41 -3.13
N LEU A 462 -17.79 -16.61 -4.42
CA LEU A 462 -18.64 -16.04 -5.48
C LEU A 462 -20.08 -16.57 -5.44
N ALA A 463 -20.26 -17.87 -5.19
CA ALA A 463 -21.58 -18.48 -5.06
C ALA A 463 -22.32 -17.94 -3.83
N GLN A 464 -21.65 -17.79 -2.69
CA GLN A 464 -22.22 -17.20 -1.47
C GLN A 464 -22.67 -15.75 -1.69
N LEU A 465 -21.86 -14.95 -2.40
CA LEU A 465 -22.23 -13.58 -2.76
C LEU A 465 -23.47 -13.51 -3.62
N ALA A 466 -23.58 -14.40 -4.59
CA ALA A 466 -24.74 -14.48 -5.48
C ALA A 466 -26.02 -14.93 -4.74
N ALA A 467 -25.86 -15.78 -3.73
CA ALA A 467 -27.00 -16.32 -2.93
C ALA A 467 -27.46 -15.36 -1.82
N HIS A 468 -26.69 -14.32 -1.48
CA HIS A 468 -26.93 -13.42 -0.34
C HIS A 468 -27.07 -14.14 1.02
N GLU A 469 -26.52 -15.34 1.15
CA GLU A 469 -26.54 -16.16 2.35
C GLU A 469 -25.22 -15.98 3.12
N ASN A 470 -25.14 -14.94 3.95
CA ASN A 470 -23.92 -14.69 4.72
C ASN A 470 -24.18 -14.83 6.21
N HIS A 471 -23.47 -15.75 6.83
CA HIS A 471 -23.42 -15.91 8.27
C HIS A 471 -22.26 -15.04 8.80
N SER A 472 -22.58 -14.04 9.60
CA SER A 472 -21.59 -13.20 10.26
C SER A 472 -21.33 -13.70 11.67
N GLN A 473 -20.05 -13.68 12.07
CA GLN A 473 -19.60 -13.97 13.43
C GLN A 473 -19.16 -12.69 14.10
N LYS A 474 -19.74 -12.37 15.26
CA LYS A 474 -19.35 -11.18 16.02
C LYS A 474 -17.96 -11.32 16.61
N VAL A 475 -17.18 -10.25 16.51
CA VAL A 475 -15.84 -10.17 17.09
C VAL A 475 -15.97 -9.74 18.55
N LEU A 476 -15.36 -10.48 19.47
CA LEU A 476 -15.40 -10.17 20.92
C LEU A 476 -14.69 -8.85 21.25
N PHE A 477 -13.63 -8.52 20.52
CA PHE A 477 -12.87 -7.27 20.65
C PHE A 477 -12.80 -6.59 19.29
N PRO A 478 -13.69 -5.60 19.01
CA PRO A 478 -13.69 -4.88 17.74
C PRO A 478 -12.34 -4.19 17.50
N GLU A 479 -11.74 -4.45 16.35
CA GLU A 479 -10.52 -3.77 15.92
C GLU A 479 -10.88 -2.50 15.14
N VAL A 480 -10.15 -1.41 15.39
CA VAL A 480 -10.35 -0.15 14.67
C VAL A 480 -9.36 -0.08 13.50
N VAL A 481 -9.91 0.10 12.31
CA VAL A 481 -9.14 0.36 11.09
C VAL A 481 -9.31 1.83 10.68
N GLN A 482 -8.19 2.48 10.34
CA GLN A 482 -8.20 3.85 9.84
C GLN A 482 -7.73 3.85 8.39
N PHE A 483 -8.47 4.57 7.53
CA PHE A 483 -8.17 4.76 6.12
C PHE A 483 -7.83 6.23 5.83
N PRO A 484 -6.89 6.50 4.90
CA PRO A 484 -6.74 7.82 4.29
C PRO A 484 -8.04 8.24 3.59
N ALA A 485 -8.25 9.54 3.42
CA ALA A 485 -9.47 10.05 2.79
C ALA A 485 -9.71 9.50 1.38
N SER A 486 -8.64 9.22 0.62
CA SER A 486 -8.72 8.56 -0.69
C SER A 486 -9.31 7.15 -0.61
N ASP A 487 -8.95 6.40 0.41
CA ASP A 487 -9.36 5.02 0.61
C ASP A 487 -10.76 4.95 1.22
N ASP A 488 -11.07 5.89 2.10
CA ASP A 488 -12.39 6.05 2.72
C ASP A 488 -13.49 6.24 1.67
N VAL A 489 -13.26 7.06 0.66
CA VAL A 489 -14.19 7.24 -0.47
C VAL A 489 -14.46 5.93 -1.23
N ILE A 490 -13.44 5.06 -1.33
CA ILE A 490 -13.57 3.76 -1.99
C ILE A 490 -14.31 2.79 -1.07
N LEU A 491 -13.91 2.73 0.21
CA LEU A 491 -14.56 1.87 1.21
C LEU A 491 -16.04 2.17 1.34
N ASN A 492 -16.43 3.45 1.39
CA ASN A 492 -17.84 3.86 1.48
C ASN A 492 -18.70 3.32 0.33
N LYS A 493 -18.12 3.10 -0.85
CA LYS A 493 -18.82 2.46 -1.96
C LYS A 493 -18.87 0.95 -1.84
N LEU A 494 -17.86 0.36 -1.19
CA LEU A 494 -17.77 -1.07 -0.98
C LEU A 494 -18.57 -1.52 0.25
N LEU A 495 -19.03 -0.61 1.13
CA LEU A 495 -19.77 -0.97 2.34
C LEU A 495 -20.96 -1.89 2.10
N PRO A 496 -21.82 -1.70 1.07
CA PRO A 496 -22.92 -2.61 0.79
C PRO A 496 -22.42 -4.03 0.47
N GLN A 497 -21.32 -4.17 -0.29
CA GLN A 497 -20.72 -5.44 -0.67
C GLN A 497 -20.01 -6.09 0.53
N VAL A 498 -19.22 -5.31 1.27
CA VAL A 498 -18.54 -5.75 2.49
C VAL A 498 -19.55 -6.27 3.52
N LYS A 499 -20.69 -5.60 3.67
CA LYS A 499 -21.80 -6.05 4.51
C LYS A 499 -22.47 -7.32 3.94
N ALA A 500 -22.64 -7.41 2.61
CA ALA A 500 -23.13 -8.60 1.95
C ALA A 500 -22.21 -9.81 2.15
N PHE A 501 -20.93 -9.60 2.37
CA PHE A 501 -19.97 -10.65 2.76
C PHE A 501 -20.04 -11.09 4.22
N GLY A 502 -20.80 -10.39 5.06
CA GLY A 502 -20.91 -10.68 6.49
C GLY A 502 -19.94 -9.92 7.38
N PHE A 503 -19.23 -8.91 6.84
CA PHE A 503 -18.54 -7.93 7.67
C PHE A 503 -19.52 -6.88 8.20
N GLU A 504 -19.40 -6.53 9.46
CA GLU A 504 -20.13 -5.42 10.05
C GLU A 504 -19.14 -4.33 10.46
N LEU A 505 -19.16 -3.22 9.72
CA LEU A 505 -18.32 -2.05 9.95
C LEU A 505 -19.16 -0.92 10.52
N GLU A 506 -18.71 -0.35 11.62
CA GLU A 506 -19.31 0.84 12.24
C GLU A 506 -18.42 2.05 11.96
N ASP A 507 -18.97 3.09 11.36
CA ASP A 507 -18.25 4.33 11.06
C ASP A 507 -18.08 5.16 12.34
N LEU A 508 -16.83 5.39 12.73
CA LEU A 508 -16.43 6.22 13.86
C LEU A 508 -16.08 7.65 13.45
N GLY A 509 -16.21 7.96 12.16
CA GLY A 509 -15.86 9.26 11.57
C GLY A 509 -14.36 9.38 11.21
N ARG A 510 -14.08 10.34 10.32
CA ARG A 510 -12.71 10.65 9.82
C ARG A 510 -11.97 9.45 9.22
N GLY A 511 -12.69 8.60 8.48
CA GLY A 511 -12.11 7.40 7.85
C GLY A 511 -11.72 6.29 8.83
N SER A 512 -12.26 6.31 10.06
CA SER A 512 -12.06 5.27 11.08
C SER A 512 -13.28 4.38 11.17
N TYR A 513 -13.09 3.06 11.15
CA TYR A 513 -14.15 2.07 11.23
C TYR A 513 -13.83 1.01 12.28
N ALA A 514 -14.84 0.66 13.10
CA ALA A 514 -14.77 -0.51 13.99
C ALA A 514 -15.31 -1.75 13.27
N VAL A 515 -14.57 -2.86 13.33
CA VAL A 515 -14.97 -4.16 12.76
C VAL A 515 -15.67 -4.95 13.84
N ASN A 516 -17.02 -4.97 13.81
CA ASN A 516 -17.86 -5.59 14.83
C ASN A 516 -18.19 -7.05 14.50
N ALA A 517 -18.20 -7.43 13.21
CA ALA A 517 -18.40 -8.80 12.79
C ALA A 517 -17.60 -9.14 11.52
N VAL A 518 -17.27 -10.41 11.36
CA VAL A 518 -16.57 -10.98 10.21
C VAL A 518 -17.36 -12.18 9.64
N PRO A 519 -17.15 -12.55 8.37
CA PRO A 519 -17.74 -13.77 7.81
C PRO A 519 -17.33 -15.00 8.62
N ALA A 520 -18.28 -15.93 8.84
CA ALA A 520 -17.99 -17.21 9.49
C ALA A 520 -16.98 -18.03 8.65
N GLY A 521 -16.05 -18.71 9.32
CA GLY A 521 -15.00 -19.51 8.65
C GLY A 521 -13.71 -18.76 8.32
N LEU A 522 -13.54 -17.53 8.81
CA LEU A 522 -12.29 -16.77 8.71
C LEU A 522 -11.49 -16.78 10.04
N ASP A 523 -11.59 -17.88 10.80
CA ASP A 523 -10.91 -18.00 12.08
C ASP A 523 -9.39 -17.87 11.92
N GLY A 524 -8.77 -17.00 12.75
CA GLY A 524 -7.33 -16.77 12.75
C GLY A 524 -6.81 -15.76 11.70
N LEU A 525 -7.66 -15.16 10.86
CA LEU A 525 -7.28 -14.09 9.95
C LEU A 525 -7.48 -12.72 10.59
N ASN A 526 -6.58 -11.78 10.28
CA ASN A 526 -6.71 -10.40 10.75
C ASN A 526 -7.73 -9.63 9.89
N PRO A 527 -8.91 -9.25 10.46
CA PRO A 527 -9.98 -8.60 9.69
C PRO A 527 -9.57 -7.26 9.11
N VAL A 528 -8.69 -6.53 9.80
CA VAL A 528 -8.20 -5.22 9.35
C VAL A 528 -7.34 -5.35 8.10
N SER A 529 -6.46 -6.35 8.04
CA SER A 529 -5.64 -6.59 6.84
C SER A 529 -6.52 -6.97 5.65
N LEU A 530 -7.53 -7.81 5.87
CA LEU A 530 -8.44 -8.27 4.83
C LEU A 530 -9.24 -7.10 4.21
N ILE A 531 -9.80 -6.21 5.04
CA ILE A 531 -10.54 -5.03 4.55
C ILE A 531 -9.61 -4.08 3.79
N ARG A 532 -8.36 -3.93 4.21
CA ARG A 532 -7.36 -3.12 3.48
C ARG A 532 -7.06 -3.71 2.10
N ASP A 533 -6.85 -5.02 2.02
CA ASP A 533 -6.59 -5.72 0.76
C ASP A 533 -7.79 -5.60 -0.19
N MET A 534 -9.02 -5.61 0.35
CA MET A 534 -10.24 -5.36 -0.42
C MET A 534 -10.29 -3.95 -1.02
N VAL A 535 -9.99 -2.93 -0.22
CA VAL A 535 -9.95 -1.53 -0.68
C VAL A 535 -8.87 -1.36 -1.75
N GLU A 536 -7.70 -1.98 -1.57
CA GLU A 536 -6.60 -1.92 -2.52
C GLU A 536 -6.95 -2.60 -3.86
N ALA A 537 -7.54 -3.79 -3.80
CA ALA A 537 -8.01 -4.50 -4.99
C ALA A 537 -9.05 -3.68 -5.77
N ALA A 538 -9.94 -2.97 -5.07
CA ALA A 538 -10.94 -2.09 -5.69
C ALA A 538 -10.32 -0.84 -6.33
N LYS A 539 -9.20 -0.33 -5.83
CA LYS A 539 -8.44 0.76 -6.48
C LYS A 539 -7.95 0.36 -7.86
N GLU A 540 -7.43 -0.86 -7.99
CA GLU A 540 -6.86 -1.36 -9.24
C GLU A 540 -7.93 -1.65 -10.30
N SER A 541 -9.04 -2.25 -9.89
CA SER A 541 -10.09 -2.73 -10.81
C SER A 541 -10.97 -1.60 -11.38
N GLY A 542 -10.92 -0.40 -10.80
CA GLY A 542 -11.79 0.72 -11.17
C GLY A 542 -13.27 0.40 -10.93
N VAL A 543 -13.89 1.06 -9.96
CA VAL A 543 -15.23 0.82 -9.39
C VAL A 543 -16.40 0.91 -10.41
N SER A 544 -16.36 0.23 -11.55
CA SER A 544 -17.39 0.39 -12.57
C SER A 544 -18.36 -0.77 -12.76
N ALA A 545 -18.10 -1.96 -12.17
CA ALA A 545 -19.05 -3.07 -12.24
C ALA A 545 -19.09 -3.82 -10.91
N ILE A 546 -20.27 -4.02 -10.35
CA ILE A 546 -20.50 -4.78 -9.11
C ILE A 546 -19.88 -6.18 -9.20
N ASP A 547 -19.95 -6.81 -10.37
CA ASP A 547 -19.38 -8.14 -10.63
C ASP A 547 -17.84 -8.17 -10.50
N GLU A 548 -17.14 -7.11 -10.93
CA GLU A 548 -15.68 -7.05 -10.80
C GLU A 548 -15.26 -6.83 -9.35
N ILE A 549 -16.04 -6.05 -8.59
CA ILE A 549 -15.83 -5.85 -7.16
C ILE A 549 -16.03 -7.19 -6.43
N ASN A 550 -17.13 -7.91 -6.71
CA ASN A 550 -17.39 -9.21 -6.10
C ASN A 550 -16.29 -10.23 -6.42
N LYS A 551 -15.78 -10.26 -7.66
CA LYS A 551 -14.65 -11.11 -8.05
C LYS A 551 -13.36 -10.73 -7.30
N SER A 552 -13.08 -9.45 -7.16
CA SER A 552 -11.90 -8.95 -6.46
C SER A 552 -11.97 -9.28 -4.96
N LEU A 553 -13.14 -9.09 -4.34
CA LEU A 553 -13.40 -9.42 -2.94
C LEU A 553 -13.24 -10.92 -2.69
N ALA A 554 -13.93 -11.76 -3.51
CA ALA A 554 -13.84 -13.21 -3.40
C ALA A 554 -12.39 -13.71 -3.55
N LEU A 555 -11.61 -13.10 -4.46
CA LEU A 555 -10.20 -13.46 -4.65
C LEU A 555 -9.33 -13.08 -3.44
N SER A 556 -9.53 -11.91 -2.86
CA SER A 556 -8.80 -11.48 -1.66
C SER A 556 -9.08 -12.40 -0.48
N MET A 557 -10.35 -12.72 -0.24
CA MET A 557 -10.76 -13.68 0.80
C MET A 557 -10.19 -15.08 0.55
N ALA A 558 -10.29 -15.57 -0.68
CA ALA A 558 -9.78 -16.90 -1.04
C ALA A 558 -8.27 -17.01 -0.81
N ARG A 559 -7.49 -15.98 -1.13
CA ARG A 559 -6.04 -15.95 -0.86
C ARG A 559 -5.71 -15.92 0.63
N ALA A 560 -6.49 -15.19 1.40
CA ALA A 560 -6.29 -15.06 2.83
C ALA A 560 -6.65 -16.34 3.58
N ALA A 561 -7.73 -17.04 3.17
CA ALA A 561 -8.22 -18.26 3.79
C ALA A 561 -7.58 -19.55 3.22
N ALA A 562 -6.79 -19.47 2.13
CA ALA A 562 -6.20 -20.64 1.50
C ALA A 562 -5.13 -21.30 2.39
N ILE A 563 -5.03 -22.62 2.30
CA ILE A 563 -4.02 -23.44 2.98
C ILE A 563 -2.64 -22.81 2.78
N PRO A 564 -1.90 -22.48 3.86
CA PRO A 564 -0.58 -21.89 3.75
C PRO A 564 0.44 -22.84 3.12
N VAL A 565 1.44 -22.28 2.46
CA VAL A 565 2.52 -23.09 1.87
C VAL A 565 3.32 -23.75 3.01
N GLY A 566 3.54 -25.07 2.89
CA GLY A 566 4.25 -25.84 3.91
C GLY A 566 3.34 -26.64 4.83
N GLN A 567 2.03 -26.45 4.81
CA GLN A 567 1.10 -27.24 5.61
C GLN A 567 1.01 -28.69 5.10
N VAL A 568 1.16 -29.62 6.02
CA VAL A 568 1.00 -31.06 5.73
C VAL A 568 -0.50 -31.39 5.77
N LEU A 569 -0.97 -32.10 4.75
CA LEU A 569 -2.35 -32.54 4.61
C LEU A 569 -2.45 -34.07 4.80
N GLY A 570 -3.51 -34.53 5.45
CA GLY A 570 -3.89 -35.93 5.49
C GLY A 570 -4.42 -36.43 4.13
N ASN A 571 -4.48 -37.74 3.96
CA ASN A 571 -4.98 -38.35 2.70
C ASN A 571 -6.40 -37.90 2.35
N ASP A 572 -7.29 -37.87 3.33
CA ASP A 572 -8.69 -37.46 3.15
C ASP A 572 -8.81 -35.97 2.79
N GLU A 573 -7.93 -35.12 3.36
CA GLU A 573 -7.86 -33.70 3.06
C GLU A 573 -7.36 -33.44 1.63
N MET A 574 -6.33 -34.20 1.19
CA MET A 574 -5.83 -34.15 -0.18
C MET A 574 -6.89 -34.61 -1.18
N GLU A 575 -7.58 -35.72 -0.90
CA GLU A 575 -8.65 -36.22 -1.75
C GLU A 575 -9.81 -35.21 -1.81
N GLY A 576 -10.21 -34.63 -0.68
CA GLY A 576 -11.24 -33.60 -0.60
C GLY A 576 -10.87 -32.36 -1.42
N LEU A 577 -9.63 -31.88 -1.31
CA LEU A 577 -9.16 -30.73 -2.06
C LEU A 577 -9.13 -30.98 -3.56
N VAL A 578 -8.65 -32.17 -3.98
CA VAL A 578 -8.61 -32.56 -5.40
C VAL A 578 -10.02 -32.68 -5.97
N ASN A 579 -10.92 -33.33 -5.25
CA ASN A 579 -12.33 -33.50 -5.68
C ASN A 579 -13.03 -32.14 -5.82
N ASN A 580 -12.82 -31.22 -4.84
CA ASN A 580 -13.40 -29.89 -4.89
C ASN A 580 -12.81 -29.06 -6.04
N LEU A 581 -11.52 -29.20 -6.32
CA LEU A 581 -10.87 -28.52 -7.45
C LEU A 581 -11.49 -28.98 -8.78
N PHE A 582 -11.70 -30.27 -8.97
CA PHE A 582 -12.35 -30.81 -10.19
C PHE A 582 -13.82 -30.46 -10.30
N GLY A 583 -14.48 -30.04 -9.22
CA GLY A 583 -15.81 -29.44 -9.22
C GLY A 583 -15.84 -27.96 -9.67
N CYS A 584 -14.70 -27.30 -9.75
CA CYS A 584 -14.62 -25.90 -10.17
C CYS A 584 -14.80 -25.71 -11.68
N SER A 585 -15.27 -24.54 -12.08
CA SER A 585 -15.47 -24.16 -13.49
C SER A 585 -14.16 -24.11 -14.30
N ASN A 586 -13.04 -23.82 -13.65
CA ASN A 586 -11.71 -23.81 -14.26
C ASN A 586 -10.68 -24.45 -13.32
N VAL A 587 -10.22 -25.64 -13.70
CA VAL A 587 -9.28 -26.46 -12.91
C VAL A 587 -7.83 -26.07 -13.11
N ASN A 588 -7.51 -25.47 -14.28
CA ASN A 588 -6.12 -25.27 -14.71
C ASN A 588 -5.49 -23.98 -14.18
N TYR A 589 -6.32 -22.94 -13.94
CA TYR A 589 -5.84 -21.61 -13.60
C TYR A 589 -6.53 -21.05 -12.37
N THR A 590 -5.76 -20.35 -11.54
CA THR A 590 -6.31 -19.47 -10.51
C THR A 590 -7.05 -18.29 -11.15
N PRO A 591 -7.90 -17.57 -10.43
CA PRO A 591 -8.58 -16.38 -10.95
C PRO A 591 -7.64 -15.29 -11.45
N ASP A 592 -6.39 -15.26 -10.95
CA ASP A 592 -5.31 -14.33 -11.35
C ASP A 592 -4.38 -14.92 -12.44
N GLY A 593 -4.78 -16.01 -13.10
CA GLY A 593 -4.10 -16.55 -14.28
C GLY A 593 -2.87 -17.43 -14.02
N LYS A 594 -2.61 -17.86 -12.77
CA LYS A 594 -1.50 -18.78 -12.47
C LYS A 594 -1.92 -20.23 -12.64
N ASN A 595 -1.00 -21.07 -13.13
CA ASN A 595 -1.25 -22.50 -13.27
C ASN A 595 -1.49 -23.15 -11.90
N VAL A 596 -2.58 -23.90 -11.77
CA VAL A 596 -2.95 -24.69 -10.59
C VAL A 596 -2.36 -26.09 -10.66
N LEU A 597 -2.44 -26.71 -11.83
CA LEU A 597 -1.94 -28.08 -12.05
C LEU A 597 -1.15 -28.17 -13.37
N CYS A 598 -0.31 -29.17 -13.45
CA CYS A 598 0.34 -29.61 -14.67
C CYS A 598 0.38 -31.15 -14.70
N ILE A 599 0.44 -31.71 -15.90
CA ILE A 599 0.57 -33.15 -16.11
C ILE A 599 1.92 -33.40 -16.79
N LEU A 600 2.79 -34.10 -16.10
CA LEU A 600 4.03 -34.62 -16.67
C LEU A 600 3.69 -35.91 -17.41
N GLN A 601 3.83 -35.90 -18.74
CA GLN A 601 3.43 -37.02 -19.58
C GLN A 601 4.33 -38.23 -19.35
N GLN A 602 3.82 -39.43 -19.53
CA GLN A 602 4.57 -40.69 -19.39
C GLN A 602 5.87 -40.68 -20.22
N ARG A 603 5.83 -40.17 -21.45
CA ARG A 603 7.01 -40.04 -22.33
C ARG A 603 8.09 -39.11 -21.76
N GLU A 604 7.70 -38.03 -21.09
CA GLU A 604 8.64 -37.10 -20.48
C GLU A 604 9.34 -37.75 -19.29
N ILE A 605 8.59 -38.55 -18.51
CA ILE A 605 9.16 -39.32 -17.38
C ILE A 605 10.15 -40.36 -17.91
N GLU A 606 9.79 -41.08 -18.97
CA GLU A 606 10.67 -42.07 -19.60
C GLU A 606 11.93 -41.43 -20.18
N GLN A 607 11.83 -40.25 -20.78
CA GLN A 607 12.98 -39.49 -21.28
C GLN A 607 13.94 -39.01 -20.19
N LEU A 608 13.41 -38.72 -18.97
CA LEU A 608 14.23 -38.32 -17.83
C LEU A 608 14.99 -39.50 -17.19
N LEU A 609 14.50 -40.71 -17.37
CA LEU A 609 15.09 -41.92 -16.78
C LEU A 609 16.05 -42.67 -17.74
N GLY A 610 16.15 -42.28 -19.01
CA GLY A 610 17.09 -42.75 -20.02
C GLY A 610 16.41 -43.64 -21.01
#